data_2f88d67717ee995627318bbfda2bee10
#
_entry.id   2f88d67717ee995627318bbfda2bee10
#
_cell.length_a   1.000
_cell.length_b   1.000
_cell.length_c   1.000
_cell.angle_alpha   90.00
_cell.angle_beta   90.00
_cell.angle_gamma   90.00
#
_symmetry.space_group_name_H-M   'P 1'
#
loop_
_entity.id
_entity.type
_entity.pdbx_description
1 polymer ?
#
loop_
_entity_poly.entity_id
_entity_poly.type
_entity_poly.pdbx_seq_one_letter_code
_entity_poly.pdbx_strand_id
1 'polypeptide(L)'
;MKKTPNVLISDINKKELKKTANELCCSFQLCDVSKETNIKNLIEVAQKKFGHIDLFCSNAGITSNLKRFYSIEQNACWEKTWNVNLMSHVYAARYALPYMIKRKKGYFLQIISAAALLSQIGDSAYSATKSAALSFAESLAISNSHLGIKVSAVCSQYIATPMLGFNNDKIIETKNLISAKNAATRILRGVALEKFLILTDKHTNYFFRKKSENYEKWILGMNKLNQRILEERGEIKINSVHKFI
;
A
#
# COMPACT_ATOMS: atom_id res chain seq x y z
N MET A 1 -26.18 -17.02 -10.94
CA MET A 1 -24.92 -17.47 -10.30
C MET A 1 -23.91 -16.31 -10.35
N LYS A 2 -23.39 -15.86 -9.21
CA LYS A 2 -22.26 -14.90 -9.20
C LYS A 2 -21.02 -15.65 -9.73
N LYS A 3 -20.47 -15.23 -10.87
CA LYS A 3 -19.23 -15.82 -11.38
C LYS A 3 -18.10 -15.52 -10.38
N THR A 4 -17.34 -16.56 -10.03
CA THR A 4 -16.10 -16.40 -9.27
C THR A 4 -15.13 -15.54 -10.09
N PRO A 5 -14.50 -14.51 -9.52
CA PRO A 5 -13.58 -13.66 -10.26
C PRO A 5 -12.36 -14.47 -10.74
N ASN A 6 -11.89 -14.20 -11.93
CA ASN A 6 -10.60 -14.68 -12.39
C ASN A 6 -9.48 -13.89 -11.66
N VAL A 7 -8.60 -14.59 -10.96
CA VAL A 7 -7.53 -13.98 -10.17
C VAL A 7 -6.18 -14.41 -10.71
N LEU A 8 -5.27 -13.43 -10.86
CA LEU A 8 -3.85 -13.64 -11.07
C LEU A 8 -3.10 -12.92 -9.96
N ILE A 9 -2.32 -13.66 -9.20
CA ILE A 9 -1.47 -13.11 -8.13
C ILE A 9 -0.02 -13.03 -8.60
N SER A 10 0.72 -12.06 -8.05
CA SER A 10 2.14 -11.91 -8.33
C SER A 10 2.93 -11.54 -7.08
N ASP A 11 4.14 -12.04 -6.99
CA ASP A 11 5.09 -11.73 -5.92
C ASP A 11 6.52 -11.98 -6.43
N ILE A 12 7.51 -11.42 -5.75
CA ILE A 12 8.94 -11.69 -5.98
C ILE A 12 9.37 -13.02 -5.31
N ASN A 13 8.68 -13.44 -4.26
CA ASN A 13 8.94 -14.70 -3.56
C ASN A 13 8.24 -15.88 -4.25
N LYS A 14 8.97 -16.56 -5.12
CA LYS A 14 8.45 -17.69 -5.91
C LYS A 14 7.84 -18.82 -5.06
N LYS A 15 8.39 -19.10 -3.89
CA LYS A 15 7.94 -20.20 -3.02
C LYS A 15 6.56 -19.89 -2.42
N GLU A 16 6.43 -18.73 -1.78
CA GLU A 16 5.16 -18.31 -1.17
C GLU A 16 4.10 -18.03 -2.23
N LEU A 17 4.49 -17.45 -3.38
CA LEU A 17 3.59 -17.22 -4.50
C LEU A 17 2.93 -18.52 -4.99
N LYS A 18 3.73 -19.57 -5.21
CA LYS A 18 3.20 -20.89 -5.64
C LYS A 18 2.30 -21.51 -4.57
N LYS A 19 2.69 -21.43 -3.30
CA LYS A 19 1.90 -21.95 -2.19
C LYS A 19 0.52 -21.27 -2.16
N THR A 20 0.49 -19.95 -2.15
CA THR A 20 -0.75 -19.15 -2.12
C THR A 20 -1.62 -19.38 -3.37
N ALA A 21 -1.00 -19.49 -4.55
CA ALA A 21 -1.75 -19.79 -5.77
C ALA A 21 -2.46 -21.13 -5.73
N ASN A 22 -1.80 -22.15 -5.17
CA ASN A 22 -2.39 -23.48 -4.99
C ASN A 22 -3.54 -23.46 -3.97
N GLU A 23 -3.34 -22.78 -2.83
CA GLU A 23 -4.37 -22.64 -1.78
C GLU A 23 -5.64 -21.91 -2.32
N LEU A 24 -5.44 -20.89 -3.16
CA LEU A 24 -6.53 -20.09 -3.73
C LEU A 24 -7.06 -20.64 -5.07
N CYS A 25 -6.49 -21.72 -5.59
CA CYS A 25 -6.79 -22.26 -6.92
C CYS A 25 -6.79 -21.17 -8.01
N CYS A 26 -5.79 -20.27 -8.00
CA CYS A 26 -5.71 -19.15 -8.91
C CYS A 26 -4.42 -19.14 -9.74
N SER A 27 -4.37 -18.26 -10.74
CA SER A 27 -3.19 -18.09 -11.59
C SER A 27 -2.12 -17.27 -10.88
N PHE A 28 -0.85 -17.48 -11.25
CA PHE A 28 0.25 -16.71 -10.70
C PHE A 28 1.30 -16.35 -11.76
N GLN A 29 2.03 -15.26 -11.51
CA GLN A 29 3.15 -14.80 -12.31
C GLN A 29 4.23 -14.24 -11.40
N LEU A 30 5.48 -14.73 -11.53
CA LEU A 30 6.63 -14.15 -10.80
C LEU A 30 6.86 -12.73 -11.30
N CYS A 31 6.97 -11.76 -10.39
CA CYS A 31 7.13 -10.36 -10.73
C CYS A 31 7.91 -9.61 -9.65
N ASP A 32 9.05 -9.03 -10.03
CA ASP A 32 9.70 -7.98 -9.27
C ASP A 32 9.11 -6.64 -9.72
N VAL A 33 8.27 -6.05 -8.90
CA VAL A 33 7.55 -4.81 -9.23
C VAL A 33 8.47 -3.58 -9.36
N SER A 34 9.72 -3.66 -8.89
CA SER A 34 10.72 -2.62 -9.09
C SER A 34 11.24 -2.55 -10.53
N LYS A 35 10.93 -3.57 -11.33
CA LYS A 35 11.35 -3.71 -12.74
C LYS A 35 10.16 -3.46 -13.66
N GLU A 36 10.25 -2.39 -14.44
CA GLU A 36 9.19 -1.99 -15.39
C GLU A 36 8.80 -3.12 -16.35
N THR A 37 9.82 -3.83 -16.89
CA THR A 37 9.62 -4.95 -17.81
C THR A 37 8.84 -6.11 -17.20
N ASN A 38 8.99 -6.35 -15.88
CA ASN A 38 8.25 -7.40 -15.18
C ASN A 38 6.77 -7.04 -15.03
N ILE A 39 6.45 -5.78 -14.73
CA ILE A 39 5.06 -5.30 -14.66
C ILE A 39 4.40 -5.31 -16.04
N LYS A 40 5.13 -4.87 -17.08
CA LYS A 40 4.66 -4.97 -18.45
C LYS A 40 4.26 -6.41 -18.79
N ASN A 41 5.18 -7.36 -18.56
CA ASN A 41 4.92 -8.79 -18.82
C ASN A 41 3.75 -9.33 -17.97
N LEU A 42 3.62 -8.94 -16.70
CA LEU A 42 2.50 -9.32 -15.85
C LEU A 42 1.15 -8.91 -16.46
N ILE A 43 1.07 -7.69 -16.96
CA ILE A 43 -0.15 -7.16 -17.59
C ILE A 43 -0.44 -7.87 -18.92
N GLU A 44 0.56 -8.11 -19.75
CA GLU A 44 0.43 -8.86 -21.01
C GLU A 44 -0.06 -10.30 -20.77
N VAL A 45 0.50 -10.98 -19.75
CA VAL A 45 0.06 -12.32 -19.34
C VAL A 45 -1.41 -12.31 -18.88
N ALA A 46 -1.80 -11.31 -18.07
CA ALA A 46 -3.18 -11.17 -17.62
C ALA A 46 -4.15 -10.91 -18.80
N GLN A 47 -3.77 -10.03 -19.72
CA GLN A 47 -4.54 -9.75 -20.94
C GLN A 47 -4.71 -11.00 -21.82
N LYS A 48 -3.60 -11.71 -22.06
CA LYS A 48 -3.64 -12.95 -22.86
C LYS A 48 -4.51 -14.02 -22.23
N LYS A 49 -4.46 -14.16 -20.91
CA LYS A 49 -5.17 -15.23 -20.18
C LYS A 49 -6.65 -14.95 -19.98
N PHE A 50 -7.02 -13.70 -19.68
CA PHE A 50 -8.37 -13.33 -19.26
C PHE A 50 -9.06 -12.38 -20.24
N GLY A 51 -8.36 -11.92 -21.28
CA GLY A 51 -8.87 -10.96 -22.26
C GLY A 51 -8.87 -9.51 -21.76
N HIS A 52 -8.96 -9.30 -20.45
CA HIS A 52 -8.95 -7.95 -19.84
C HIS A 52 -8.64 -7.98 -18.36
N ILE A 53 -8.34 -6.78 -17.82
CA ILE A 53 -8.16 -6.54 -16.38
C ILE A 53 -9.27 -5.59 -15.94
N ASP A 54 -10.17 -6.03 -15.05
CA ASP A 54 -11.20 -5.16 -14.46
C ASP A 54 -10.66 -4.38 -13.26
N LEU A 55 -9.81 -5.01 -12.44
CA LEU A 55 -9.16 -4.39 -11.28
C LEU A 55 -7.69 -4.79 -11.24
N PHE A 56 -6.82 -3.78 -11.18
CA PHE A 56 -5.39 -3.95 -10.90
C PHE A 56 -5.10 -3.49 -9.47
N CYS A 57 -4.63 -4.40 -8.62
CA CYS A 57 -4.26 -4.13 -7.24
C CYS A 57 -2.74 -3.99 -7.11
N SER A 58 -2.25 -2.76 -6.93
CA SER A 58 -0.84 -2.48 -6.61
C SER A 58 -0.67 -2.59 -5.09
N ASN A 59 -0.22 -3.75 -4.62
CA ASN A 59 -0.11 -4.05 -3.18
C ASN A 59 1.34 -4.13 -2.68
N ALA A 60 2.28 -4.51 -3.53
CA ALA A 60 3.67 -4.66 -3.14
C ALA A 60 4.25 -3.38 -2.52
N GLY A 61 4.99 -3.53 -1.45
CA GLY A 61 5.61 -2.41 -0.76
C GLY A 61 6.67 -2.89 0.23
N ILE A 62 7.61 -2.03 0.54
CA ILE A 62 8.69 -2.28 1.50
C ILE A 62 8.87 -1.08 2.44
N THR A 63 9.40 -1.34 3.62
CA THR A 63 9.93 -0.33 4.55
C THR A 63 11.44 -0.25 4.40
N SER A 64 12.07 0.82 4.88
CA SER A 64 13.52 0.96 4.85
C SER A 64 14.23 0.03 5.86
N ASN A 65 13.50 -0.51 6.85
CA ASN A 65 14.05 -1.37 7.92
C ASN A 65 15.25 -0.79 8.67
N LEU A 66 15.29 0.52 8.85
CA LEU A 66 16.41 1.16 9.54
C LEU A 66 16.43 0.84 11.04
N LYS A 67 17.64 0.54 11.52
CA LYS A 67 17.96 0.35 12.93
C LYS A 67 18.59 1.60 13.57
N ARG A 68 18.46 2.80 12.98
CA ARG A 68 19.18 4.00 13.41
C ARG A 68 18.24 5.10 13.84
N PHE A 69 18.72 5.93 14.78
CA PHE A 69 18.02 7.06 15.40
C PHE A 69 17.66 8.22 14.45
N TYR A 70 18.30 8.30 13.31
CA TYR A 70 18.11 9.39 12.33
C TYR A 70 17.44 8.85 11.08
N SER A 71 16.41 9.54 10.63
CA SER A 71 15.63 9.20 9.41
C SER A 71 16.41 9.48 8.11
N ILE A 72 17.73 9.25 8.11
CA ILE A 72 18.58 9.50 6.94
C ILE A 72 19.09 8.15 6.43
N GLU A 73 18.40 7.63 5.42
CA GLU A 73 18.73 6.39 4.74
C GLU A 73 19.79 6.64 3.66
N GLN A 74 20.57 5.58 3.35
CA GLN A 74 21.48 5.60 2.21
C GLN A 74 20.71 5.69 0.88
N ASN A 75 21.33 6.28 -0.15
CA ASN A 75 20.73 6.45 -1.47
C ASN A 75 20.15 5.14 -2.03
N ALA A 76 20.86 4.02 -1.90
CA ALA A 76 20.38 2.72 -2.35
C ALA A 76 19.06 2.29 -1.68
N CYS A 77 18.85 2.66 -0.41
CA CYS A 77 17.59 2.43 0.29
C CYS A 77 16.46 3.31 -0.28
N TRP A 78 16.74 4.59 -0.51
CA TRP A 78 15.83 5.53 -1.16
C TRP A 78 15.40 5.04 -2.54
N GLU A 79 16.35 4.69 -3.39
CA GLU A 79 16.11 4.19 -4.75
C GLU A 79 15.27 2.92 -4.75
N LYS A 80 15.62 1.96 -3.90
CA LYS A 80 14.88 0.70 -3.76
C LYS A 80 13.44 0.96 -3.30
N THR A 81 13.27 1.78 -2.27
CA THR A 81 11.95 2.11 -1.70
C THR A 81 11.11 2.87 -2.72
N TRP A 82 11.72 3.82 -3.44
CA TRP A 82 11.07 4.57 -4.52
C TRP A 82 10.59 3.67 -5.65
N ASN A 83 11.47 2.78 -6.13
CA ASN A 83 11.13 1.87 -7.22
C ASN A 83 10.01 0.89 -6.86
N VAL A 84 10.00 0.38 -5.62
CA VAL A 84 8.97 -0.55 -5.17
C VAL A 84 7.67 0.16 -4.79
N ASN A 85 7.73 1.24 -3.98
CA ASN A 85 6.53 1.83 -3.38
C ASN A 85 5.83 2.86 -4.27
N LEU A 86 6.52 3.44 -5.25
CA LEU A 86 5.97 4.44 -6.17
C LEU A 86 6.03 3.99 -7.62
N MET A 87 7.22 3.68 -8.16
CA MET A 87 7.35 3.40 -9.59
C MET A 87 6.56 2.18 -10.02
N SER A 88 6.36 1.20 -9.15
CA SER A 88 5.48 0.07 -9.42
C SER A 88 4.03 0.49 -9.75
N HIS A 89 3.50 1.48 -9.06
CA HIS A 89 2.17 2.04 -9.34
C HIS A 89 2.15 2.78 -10.69
N VAL A 90 3.22 3.54 -10.98
CA VAL A 90 3.38 4.25 -12.25
C VAL A 90 3.47 3.26 -13.42
N TYR A 91 4.29 2.21 -13.31
CA TYR A 91 4.40 1.17 -14.34
C TYR A 91 3.09 0.44 -14.56
N ALA A 92 2.39 0.08 -13.48
CA ALA A 92 1.08 -0.56 -13.56
C ALA A 92 0.06 0.30 -14.34
N ALA A 93 -0.01 1.59 -14.02
CA ALA A 93 -0.88 2.51 -14.74
C ALA A 93 -0.46 2.66 -16.21
N ARG A 94 0.85 2.86 -16.48
CA ARG A 94 1.38 2.99 -17.85
C ARG A 94 0.93 1.88 -18.78
N TYR A 95 0.96 0.64 -18.32
CA TYR A 95 0.67 -0.52 -19.16
C TYR A 95 -0.78 -1.02 -19.08
N ALA A 96 -1.50 -0.82 -17.97
CA ALA A 96 -2.90 -1.27 -17.85
C ALA A 96 -3.90 -0.21 -18.32
N LEU A 97 -3.64 1.08 -18.08
CA LEU A 97 -4.55 2.18 -18.36
C LEU A 97 -5.02 2.25 -19.83
N PRO A 98 -4.16 2.10 -20.86
CA PRO A 98 -4.60 2.15 -22.26
C PRO A 98 -5.66 1.10 -22.59
N TYR A 99 -5.53 -0.12 -22.07
CA TYR A 99 -6.53 -1.19 -22.28
C TYR A 99 -7.84 -0.90 -21.55
N MET A 100 -7.76 -0.33 -20.33
CA MET A 100 -8.93 0.05 -19.56
C MET A 100 -9.68 1.22 -20.21
N ILE A 101 -8.97 2.24 -20.69
CA ILE A 101 -9.56 3.40 -21.41
C ILE A 101 -10.28 2.93 -22.68
N LYS A 102 -9.68 2.05 -23.48
CA LYS A 102 -10.31 1.50 -24.70
C LYS A 102 -11.66 0.83 -24.39
N ARG A 103 -11.79 0.22 -23.22
CA ARG A 103 -13.03 -0.41 -22.74
C ARG A 103 -13.96 0.56 -22.00
N LYS A 104 -13.52 1.79 -21.73
CA LYS A 104 -14.20 2.76 -20.84
C LYS A 104 -14.54 2.15 -19.47
N LYS A 105 -13.70 1.24 -18.98
CA LYS A 105 -13.91 0.52 -17.73
C LYS A 105 -12.59 -0.02 -17.18
N GLY A 106 -12.26 0.37 -15.95
CA GLY A 106 -11.10 -0.13 -15.23
C GLY A 106 -11.06 0.37 -13.81
N TYR A 107 -10.31 -0.32 -12.95
CA TYR A 107 -10.17 0.03 -11.55
C TYR A 107 -8.72 -0.16 -11.09
N PHE A 108 -8.11 0.88 -10.54
CA PHE A 108 -6.84 0.82 -9.84
C PHE A 108 -7.07 0.84 -8.33
N LEU A 109 -6.68 -0.21 -7.64
CA LEU A 109 -6.63 -0.30 -6.19
C LEU A 109 -5.17 -0.15 -5.74
N GLN A 110 -4.83 0.97 -5.11
CA GLN A 110 -3.46 1.26 -4.70
C GLN A 110 -3.33 1.15 -3.19
N ILE A 111 -2.54 0.16 -2.70
CA ILE A 111 -2.28 -0.03 -1.28
C ILE A 111 -1.13 0.89 -0.88
N ILE A 112 -1.47 1.98 -0.25
CA ILE A 112 -0.54 3.05 0.09
C ILE A 112 -0.10 2.92 1.55
N SER A 113 -0.58 3.72 2.43
CA SER A 113 -0.38 3.68 3.90
C SER A 113 -0.92 4.95 4.53
N ALA A 114 -1.29 4.93 5.79
CA ALA A 114 -1.50 6.13 6.60
C ALA A 114 -0.25 7.02 6.68
N ALA A 115 0.94 6.47 6.45
CA ALA A 115 2.19 7.23 6.35
C ALA A 115 2.16 8.30 5.25
N ALA A 116 1.35 8.13 4.20
CA ALA A 116 1.16 9.14 3.16
C ALA A 116 0.46 10.40 3.69
N LEU A 117 -0.41 10.24 4.67
CA LEU A 117 -1.18 11.32 5.29
C LEU A 117 -0.51 11.88 6.53
N LEU A 118 0.13 11.01 7.35
CA LEU A 118 0.55 11.31 8.72
C LEU A 118 2.07 11.34 8.93
N SER A 119 2.84 10.78 8.00
CA SER A 119 4.25 10.43 8.12
C SER A 119 4.53 9.32 9.14
N GLN A 120 5.48 8.45 8.83
CA GLN A 120 5.93 7.38 9.71
C GLN A 120 7.18 7.82 10.47
N ILE A 121 7.14 7.81 11.79
CA ILE A 121 8.32 8.05 12.61
C ILE A 121 9.38 6.98 12.30
N GLY A 122 10.62 7.41 12.08
CA GLY A 122 11.77 6.54 11.87
C GLY A 122 11.90 5.93 10.48
N ASP A 123 11.10 6.35 9.48
CA ASP A 123 11.21 5.88 8.10
C ASP A 123 10.82 6.98 7.10
N SER A 124 11.78 7.84 6.78
CA SER A 124 11.56 8.99 5.90
C SER A 124 11.37 8.57 4.45
N ALA A 125 12.15 7.60 3.96
CA ALA A 125 12.03 7.09 2.60
C ALA A 125 10.66 6.43 2.37
N TYR A 126 10.19 5.64 3.34
CA TYR A 126 8.85 5.06 3.29
C TYR A 126 7.77 6.16 3.24
N SER A 127 7.82 7.13 4.16
CA SER A 127 6.84 8.20 4.22
C SER A 127 6.79 9.04 2.94
N ALA A 128 7.95 9.43 2.42
CA ALA A 128 8.05 10.20 1.19
C ALA A 128 7.50 9.44 -0.01
N THR A 129 7.86 8.15 -0.14
CA THR A 129 7.37 7.33 -1.27
C THR A 129 5.87 7.05 -1.19
N LYS A 130 5.31 6.87 0.02
CA LYS A 130 3.87 6.68 0.20
C LYS A 130 3.08 7.98 -0.03
N SER A 131 3.62 9.14 0.33
CA SER A 131 3.03 10.44 -0.01
C SER A 131 3.04 10.68 -1.53
N ALA A 132 4.14 10.37 -2.20
CA ALA A 132 4.25 10.45 -3.65
C ALA A 132 3.26 9.50 -4.36
N ALA A 133 3.08 8.26 -3.83
CA ALA A 133 2.12 7.30 -4.37
C ALA A 133 0.66 7.78 -4.19
N LEU A 134 0.33 8.47 -3.08
CA LEU A 134 -0.99 9.06 -2.89
C LEU A 134 -1.24 10.19 -3.91
N SER A 135 -0.29 11.09 -4.07
CA SER A 135 -0.39 12.17 -5.05
C SER A 135 -0.52 11.63 -6.49
N PHE A 136 0.20 10.55 -6.82
CA PHE A 136 0.03 9.86 -8.09
C PHE A 136 -1.37 9.25 -8.25
N ALA A 137 -1.91 8.62 -7.20
CA ALA A 137 -3.27 8.07 -7.21
C ALA A 137 -4.33 9.16 -7.43
N GLU A 138 -4.18 10.32 -6.78
CA GLU A 138 -5.04 11.50 -6.96
C GLU A 138 -5.01 11.99 -8.41
N SER A 139 -3.80 12.19 -8.96
CA SER A 139 -3.62 12.60 -10.35
C SER A 139 -4.25 11.60 -11.32
N LEU A 140 -4.06 10.29 -11.10
CA LEU A 140 -4.64 9.24 -11.92
C LEU A 140 -6.18 9.27 -11.89
N ALA A 141 -6.78 9.47 -10.71
CA ALA A 141 -8.22 9.58 -10.53
C ALA A 141 -8.79 10.84 -11.22
N ILE A 142 -8.18 12.00 -10.95
CA ILE A 142 -8.62 13.28 -11.49
C ILE A 142 -8.60 13.25 -13.02
N SER A 143 -7.51 12.76 -13.61
CA SER A 143 -7.29 12.81 -15.05
C SER A 143 -8.12 11.79 -15.85
N ASN A 144 -8.58 10.69 -15.22
CA ASN A 144 -9.14 9.56 -15.99
C ASN A 144 -10.55 9.11 -15.57
N SER A 145 -11.17 9.77 -14.57
CA SER A 145 -12.53 9.39 -14.14
C SER A 145 -13.57 9.51 -15.23
N HIS A 146 -13.48 10.56 -16.06
CA HIS A 146 -14.37 10.77 -17.21
C HIS A 146 -14.21 9.71 -18.33
N LEU A 147 -13.12 8.93 -18.30
CA LEU A 147 -12.85 7.81 -19.20
C LEU A 147 -13.35 6.46 -18.65
N GLY A 148 -14.10 6.48 -17.54
CA GLY A 148 -14.62 5.27 -16.89
C GLY A 148 -13.60 4.53 -16.04
N ILE A 149 -12.53 5.22 -15.63
CA ILE A 149 -11.48 4.65 -14.77
C ILE A 149 -11.73 5.05 -13.32
N LYS A 150 -11.76 4.06 -12.43
CA LYS A 150 -11.90 4.24 -10.99
C LYS A 150 -10.56 4.02 -10.31
N VAL A 151 -10.31 4.76 -9.24
CA VAL A 151 -9.08 4.65 -8.45
C VAL A 151 -9.45 4.68 -6.97
N SER A 152 -8.86 3.75 -6.21
CA SER A 152 -8.89 3.79 -4.75
C SER A 152 -7.48 3.81 -4.18
N ALA A 153 -7.23 4.71 -3.26
CA ALA A 153 -6.02 4.82 -2.46
C ALA A 153 -6.33 4.31 -1.04
N VAL A 154 -5.66 3.23 -0.64
CA VAL A 154 -5.83 2.64 0.69
C VAL A 154 -4.77 3.20 1.62
N CYS A 155 -5.17 3.98 2.62
CA CYS A 155 -4.30 4.57 3.63
C CYS A 155 -4.56 3.93 5.00
N SER A 156 -4.08 2.69 5.17
CA SER A 156 -4.19 1.93 6.41
C SER A 156 -3.10 2.30 7.40
N GLN A 157 -3.42 2.26 8.69
CA GLN A 157 -2.42 2.22 9.76
C GLN A 157 -1.78 0.82 9.84
N TYR A 158 -1.49 0.35 11.05
CA TYR A 158 -0.75 -0.90 11.23
C TYR A 158 -1.63 -2.12 10.96
N ILE A 159 -1.20 -2.93 10.00
CA ILE A 159 -1.78 -4.23 9.70
C ILE A 159 -0.77 -5.29 10.11
N ALA A 160 -1.21 -6.26 10.91
CA ALA A 160 -0.38 -7.36 11.36
C ALA A 160 -0.01 -8.26 10.16
N THR A 161 1.21 -8.08 9.68
CA THR A 161 1.80 -8.76 8.51
C THR A 161 3.27 -9.06 8.77
N PRO A 162 3.91 -9.92 7.95
CA PRO A 162 5.36 -10.15 8.05
C PRO A 162 6.22 -8.89 7.97
N MET A 163 5.77 -7.84 7.28
CA MET A 163 6.44 -6.53 7.23
C MET A 163 6.62 -5.92 8.63
N LEU A 164 5.69 -6.18 9.55
CA LEU A 164 5.74 -5.75 10.94
C LEU A 164 6.19 -6.86 11.91
N GLY A 165 6.71 -7.99 11.40
CA GLY A 165 7.19 -9.10 12.20
C GLY A 165 6.10 -10.05 12.71
N PHE A 166 4.88 -9.97 12.19
CA PHE A 166 3.79 -10.88 12.55
C PHE A 166 3.72 -12.04 11.55
N ASN A 167 4.08 -13.25 11.99
CA ASN A 167 4.19 -14.43 11.14
C ASN A 167 3.12 -15.51 11.38
N ASN A 168 2.12 -15.22 12.20
CA ASN A 168 1.05 -16.17 12.52
C ASN A 168 -0.33 -15.49 12.56
N ASP A 169 -1.38 -16.29 12.35
CA ASP A 169 -2.77 -15.81 12.26
C ASP A 169 -3.42 -15.49 13.62
N LYS A 170 -2.77 -15.85 14.73
CA LYS A 170 -3.27 -15.54 16.07
C LYS A 170 -2.83 -14.15 16.52
N ILE A 171 -3.55 -13.14 16.02
CA ILE A 171 -3.27 -11.74 16.32
C ILE A 171 -4.35 -11.22 17.24
N ILE A 172 -3.94 -10.62 18.36
CA ILE A 172 -4.83 -9.84 19.21
C ILE A 172 -4.91 -8.45 18.59
N GLU A 173 -6.05 -8.16 17.97
CA GLU A 173 -6.31 -6.83 17.42
C GLU A 173 -6.42 -5.79 18.54
N THR A 174 -5.92 -4.61 18.26
CA THR A 174 -6.07 -3.43 19.14
C THR A 174 -6.69 -2.28 18.33
N LYS A 175 -6.94 -1.15 18.98
CA LYS A 175 -7.45 0.04 18.29
C LYS A 175 -6.53 0.49 17.13
N ASN A 176 -5.22 0.20 17.20
CA ASN A 176 -4.19 0.67 16.26
C ASN A 176 -3.55 -0.46 15.44
N LEU A 177 -3.90 -1.73 15.68
CA LEU A 177 -3.37 -2.89 14.96
C LEU A 177 -4.52 -3.82 14.59
N ILE A 178 -4.69 -4.08 13.30
CA ILE A 178 -5.74 -4.97 12.79
C ILE A 178 -5.13 -6.15 12.01
N SER A 179 -5.87 -7.25 11.93
CA SER A 179 -5.46 -8.41 11.12
C SER A 179 -5.53 -8.10 9.62
N ALA A 180 -4.72 -8.81 8.82
CA ALA A 180 -4.77 -8.71 7.36
C ALA A 180 -6.16 -9.05 6.80
N LYS A 181 -6.86 -10.03 7.40
CA LYS A 181 -8.22 -10.43 7.01
C LYS A 181 -9.23 -9.29 7.22
N ASN A 182 -9.19 -8.63 8.37
CA ASN A 182 -10.09 -7.51 8.67
C ASN A 182 -9.74 -6.29 7.81
N ALA A 183 -8.45 -6.02 7.57
CA ALA A 183 -8.03 -4.99 6.64
C ALA A 183 -8.59 -5.24 5.23
N ALA A 184 -8.41 -6.44 4.69
CA ALA A 184 -8.92 -6.82 3.36
C ALA A 184 -10.46 -6.67 3.28
N THR A 185 -11.19 -7.09 4.31
CA THR A 185 -12.66 -6.92 4.36
C THR A 185 -13.08 -5.45 4.29
N ARG A 186 -12.40 -4.57 5.03
CA ARG A 186 -12.68 -3.13 5.02
C ARG A 186 -12.31 -2.49 3.68
N ILE A 187 -11.18 -2.92 3.08
CA ILE A 187 -10.74 -2.46 1.76
C ILE A 187 -11.76 -2.85 0.69
N LEU A 188 -12.18 -4.12 0.64
CA LEU A 188 -13.16 -4.60 -0.34
C LEU A 188 -14.51 -3.87 -0.20
N ARG A 189 -14.93 -3.54 1.02
CA ARG A 189 -16.12 -2.70 1.24
C ARG A 189 -15.92 -1.30 0.67
N GLY A 190 -14.75 -0.70 0.83
CA GLY A 190 -14.42 0.60 0.23
C GLY A 190 -14.43 0.57 -1.29
N VAL A 191 -13.87 -0.49 -1.88
CA VAL A 191 -13.88 -0.74 -3.33
C VAL A 191 -15.30 -0.91 -3.85
N ALA A 192 -16.15 -1.69 -3.16
CA ALA A 192 -17.55 -1.87 -3.54
C ALA A 192 -18.36 -0.57 -3.49
N LEU A 193 -17.98 0.38 -2.64
CA LEU A 193 -18.54 1.73 -2.55
C LEU A 193 -17.84 2.74 -3.44
N GLU A 194 -16.87 2.32 -4.25
CA GLU A 194 -16.08 3.13 -5.18
C GLU A 194 -15.41 4.35 -4.53
N LYS A 195 -15.04 4.24 -3.24
CA LYS A 195 -14.39 5.34 -2.52
C LYS A 195 -12.97 5.55 -3.03
N PHE A 196 -12.61 6.81 -3.29
CA PHE A 196 -11.21 7.15 -3.60
C PHE A 196 -10.30 6.87 -2.38
N LEU A 197 -10.54 7.51 -1.26
CA LEU A 197 -9.76 7.32 -0.04
C LEU A 197 -10.42 6.24 0.84
N ILE A 198 -9.72 5.12 1.02
CA ILE A 198 -10.14 4.02 1.87
C ILE A 198 -9.25 3.99 3.12
N LEU A 199 -9.86 4.24 4.27
CA LEU A 199 -9.21 4.13 5.58
C LEU A 199 -9.72 2.87 6.28
N THR A 200 -8.80 2.09 6.83
CA THR A 200 -9.15 0.84 7.53
C THR A 200 -9.47 1.05 9.00
N ASP A 201 -9.27 2.27 9.52
CA ASP A 201 -9.52 2.66 10.90
C ASP A 201 -10.09 4.09 10.99
N LYS A 202 -10.66 4.44 12.14
CA LYS A 202 -11.24 5.77 12.38
C LYS A 202 -10.20 6.81 12.80
N HIS A 203 -9.09 6.37 13.36
CA HIS A 203 -8.07 7.26 13.92
C HIS A 203 -7.28 7.98 12.84
N THR A 204 -6.99 7.32 11.70
CA THR A 204 -6.29 7.96 10.57
C THR A 204 -7.01 9.22 10.11
N ASN A 205 -8.34 9.19 9.96
CA ASN A 205 -9.10 10.37 9.56
C ASN A 205 -9.03 11.48 10.61
N TYR A 206 -9.15 11.13 11.88
CA TYR A 206 -9.05 12.08 12.98
C TYR A 206 -7.67 12.79 12.97
N PHE A 207 -6.60 12.03 12.92
CA PHE A 207 -5.24 12.58 12.92
C PHE A 207 -4.93 13.40 11.65
N PHE A 208 -5.43 12.96 10.50
CA PHE A 208 -5.27 13.71 9.26
C PHE A 208 -5.95 15.09 9.33
N ARG A 209 -7.16 15.15 9.88
CA ARG A 209 -7.84 16.42 10.13
C ARG A 209 -7.07 17.30 11.11
N LYS A 210 -6.57 16.74 12.22
CA LYS A 210 -5.74 17.48 13.19
C LYS A 210 -4.45 18.02 12.57
N LYS A 211 -3.81 17.25 11.70
CA LYS A 211 -2.64 17.71 10.95
C LYS A 211 -2.96 18.88 10.04
N SER A 212 -4.08 18.82 9.29
CA SER A 212 -4.48 19.89 8.37
C SER A 212 -4.97 21.15 9.08
N GLU A 213 -5.56 21.03 10.27
CA GLU A 213 -6.00 22.16 11.09
C GLU A 213 -4.83 23.00 11.64
N ASN A 214 -3.73 22.33 12.06
CA ASN A 214 -2.56 23.02 12.62
C ASN A 214 -1.30 22.16 12.44
N TYR A 215 -0.54 22.46 11.39
CA TYR A 215 0.64 21.71 10.98
C TYR A 215 1.77 21.78 12.01
N GLU A 216 2.03 22.98 12.59
CA GLU A 216 3.07 23.20 13.59
C GLU A 216 2.78 22.39 14.87
N LYS A 217 1.53 22.45 15.34
CA LYS A 217 1.10 21.67 16.50
C LYS A 217 1.23 20.17 16.26
N TRP A 218 0.92 19.73 15.03
CA TRP A 218 1.10 18.34 14.62
C TRP A 218 2.57 17.92 14.69
N ILE A 219 3.48 18.68 14.09
CA ILE A 219 4.93 18.39 14.11
C ILE A 219 5.47 18.35 15.53
N LEU A 220 5.10 19.30 16.38
CA LEU A 220 5.47 19.29 17.79
C LEU A 220 4.95 18.06 18.54
N GLY A 221 3.72 17.63 18.26
CA GLY A 221 3.15 16.42 18.83
C GLY A 221 3.89 15.15 18.39
N MET A 222 4.22 15.04 17.10
CA MET A 222 5.00 13.93 16.55
C MET A 222 6.44 13.91 17.09
N ASN A 223 7.04 15.08 17.31
CA ASN A 223 8.36 15.17 17.95
C ASN A 223 8.31 14.63 19.39
N LYS A 224 7.33 15.07 20.21
CA LYS A 224 7.15 14.54 21.57
C LYS A 224 6.92 13.02 21.58
N LEU A 225 6.15 12.50 20.63
CA LEU A 225 5.94 11.06 20.49
C LEU A 225 7.25 10.34 20.14
N ASN A 226 8.04 10.90 19.23
CA ASN A 226 9.35 10.37 18.87
C ASN A 226 10.30 10.32 20.09
N GLN A 227 10.37 11.40 20.86
CA GLN A 227 11.19 11.46 22.09
C GLN A 227 10.74 10.41 23.11
N ARG A 228 9.43 10.29 23.37
CA ARG A 228 8.90 9.28 24.30
C ARG A 228 9.26 7.85 23.87
N ILE A 229 9.19 7.53 22.58
CA ILE A 229 9.58 6.20 22.07
C ILE A 229 11.08 5.96 22.33
N LEU A 230 11.92 6.95 22.09
CA LEU A 230 13.37 6.85 22.31
C LEU A 230 13.71 6.69 23.81
N GLU A 231 13.05 7.43 24.67
CA GLU A 231 13.24 7.33 26.14
C GLU A 231 12.82 5.95 26.67
N GLU A 232 11.68 5.41 26.21
CA GLU A 232 11.16 4.12 26.69
C GLU A 232 11.81 2.90 26.06
N ARG A 233 12.35 3.00 24.84
CA ARG A 233 12.83 1.85 24.04
C ARG A 233 14.29 1.95 23.62
N GLY A 234 14.91 3.12 23.70
CA GLY A 234 16.25 3.38 23.20
C GLY A 234 16.38 3.39 21.66
N GLU A 235 15.35 2.93 20.93
CA GLU A 235 15.33 2.85 19.47
C GLU A 235 13.90 2.94 18.90
N ILE A 236 13.79 3.29 17.62
CA ILE A 236 12.50 3.28 16.92
C ILE A 236 12.42 2.03 16.06
N LYS A 237 11.45 1.18 16.38
CA LYS A 237 11.09 0.01 15.57
C LYS A 237 9.69 0.18 15.03
N ILE A 238 9.52 0.13 13.72
CA ILE A 238 8.22 0.30 13.04
C ILE A 238 7.15 -0.64 13.62
N ASN A 239 7.52 -1.88 13.93
CA ASN A 239 6.63 -2.89 14.50
C ASN A 239 6.18 -2.60 15.95
N SER A 240 6.74 -1.60 16.60
CA SER A 240 6.38 -1.22 17.98
C SER A 240 5.68 0.14 18.08
N VAL A 241 5.77 0.99 17.07
CA VAL A 241 5.21 2.36 17.11
C VAL A 241 3.70 2.36 17.35
N HIS A 242 2.97 1.36 16.86
CA HIS A 242 1.52 1.22 17.07
C HIS A 242 1.12 1.12 18.56
N LYS A 243 2.06 0.78 19.46
CA LYS A 243 1.81 0.69 20.90
C LYS A 243 1.80 2.06 21.61
N PHE A 244 2.28 3.10 20.94
CA PHE A 244 2.46 4.45 21.47
C PHE A 244 1.41 5.45 20.96
N ILE A 245 0.58 5.05 20.01
CA ILE A 245 -0.41 5.92 19.35
C ILE A 245 -1.79 5.78 19.96
#